data_6f664a1864370f716faa8288c21bea62
#
_entry.id   6f664a1864370f716faa8288c21bea62
#
_cell.length_a   1.000
_cell.length_b   1.000
_cell.length_c   1.000
_cell.angle_alpha   90.00
_cell.angle_beta   90.00
_cell.angle_gamma   90.00
#
_symmetry.space_group_name_H-M   'P 1'
#
loop_
_entity.id
_entity.type
_entity.pdbx_description
1 polymer ?
#
loop_
_entity_poly.entity_id
_entity_poly.type
_entity_poly.pdbx_seq_one_letter_code
_entity_poly.pdbx_strand_id
1 'polypeptide(L)'
;IPIGPDSYRITAVLKRFKCIIGHWGRVKKYVDRPQYRHDLMLHCYRTTFTHFLRTLPPFIFQQVNLQQFVAPLNQTGNPHNTTLPRVENASVCLADYIDNWMQHIGITTTGLQYDNVSIDDRIRYTYPVRHGGFGFSTLRNQMYGAYAASYLEALYPAGLTHEGNMI
;
A
#
# COMPACT_ATOMS: atom_id res chain seq x y z
N ILE A 1 2.60 0.32 16.39
CA ILE A 1 3.78 0.03 15.53
C ILE A 1 4.13 -1.43 15.73
N PRO A 2 4.22 -2.26 14.68
CA PRO A 2 4.68 -3.63 14.84
C PRO A 2 6.16 -3.65 15.21
N ILE A 3 6.42 -3.98 16.50
CA ILE A 3 7.77 -4.14 17.03
C ILE A 3 8.10 -5.63 16.98
N GLY A 4 9.27 -5.99 16.44
CA GLY A 4 9.67 -7.37 16.34
C GLY A 4 10.51 -7.67 15.10
N PRO A 5 10.78 -8.95 14.82
CA PRO A 5 11.55 -9.35 13.63
C PRO A 5 10.81 -8.96 12.33
N ASP A 6 11.55 -8.86 11.24
CA ASP A 6 11.01 -8.41 9.94
C ASP A 6 9.87 -9.29 9.43
N SER A 7 9.91 -10.59 9.68
CA SER A 7 8.82 -11.52 9.37
C SER A 7 7.49 -11.12 10.03
N TYR A 8 7.53 -10.67 11.28
CA TYR A 8 6.36 -10.18 12.00
C TYR A 8 5.84 -8.87 11.40
N ARG A 9 6.75 -7.95 11.04
CA ARG A 9 6.41 -6.66 10.42
C ARG A 9 5.75 -6.85 9.06
N ILE A 10 6.33 -7.71 8.21
CA ILE A 10 5.76 -8.08 6.90
C ILE A 10 4.37 -8.71 7.08
N THR A 11 4.24 -9.63 8.03
CA THR A 11 2.95 -10.27 8.34
C THR A 11 1.90 -9.24 8.77
N ALA A 12 2.27 -8.24 9.57
CA ALA A 12 1.36 -7.18 10.00
C ALA A 12 0.86 -6.33 8.82
N VAL A 13 1.76 -5.96 7.90
CA VAL A 13 1.39 -5.23 6.67
C VAL A 13 0.44 -6.07 5.81
N LEU A 14 0.75 -7.35 5.59
CA LEU A 14 -0.09 -8.25 4.79
C LEU A 14 -1.46 -8.52 5.44
N LYS A 15 -1.53 -8.67 6.76
CA LYS A 15 -2.81 -8.78 7.49
C LYS A 15 -3.67 -7.52 7.27
N ARG A 16 -3.06 -6.34 7.34
CA ARG A 16 -3.79 -5.10 7.07
C ARG A 16 -4.25 -5.02 5.62
N PHE A 17 -3.41 -5.42 4.69
CA PHE A 17 -3.78 -5.50 3.28
C PHE A 17 -4.96 -6.46 3.05
N LYS A 18 -4.94 -7.63 3.66
CA LYS A 18 -6.05 -8.59 3.62
C LYS A 18 -7.36 -7.97 4.14
N CYS A 19 -7.30 -7.20 5.22
CA CYS A 19 -8.47 -6.46 5.71
C CYS A 19 -9.00 -5.45 4.70
N ILE A 20 -8.12 -4.71 4.01
CA ILE A 20 -8.50 -3.73 2.98
C ILE A 20 -9.20 -4.42 1.82
N ILE A 21 -8.69 -5.56 1.35
CA ILE A 21 -9.35 -6.36 0.30
C ILE A 21 -10.78 -6.75 0.72
N GLY A 22 -10.96 -7.23 1.95
CA GLY A 22 -12.28 -7.58 2.48
C GLY A 22 -13.24 -6.40 2.59
N HIS A 23 -12.74 -5.25 3.03
CA HIS A 23 -13.52 -4.02 3.06
C HIS A 23 -13.92 -3.57 1.66
N TRP A 24 -12.99 -3.67 0.69
CA TRP A 24 -13.27 -3.31 -0.69
C TRP A 24 -14.40 -4.14 -1.31
N GLY A 25 -14.47 -5.43 -0.99
CA GLY A 25 -15.59 -6.28 -1.39
C GLY A 25 -16.95 -5.71 -0.95
N ARG A 26 -17.03 -5.12 0.25
CA ARG A 26 -18.23 -4.43 0.75
C ARG A 26 -18.47 -3.10 0.04
N VAL A 27 -17.42 -2.30 -0.18
CA VAL A 27 -17.53 -1.04 -0.94
C VAL A 27 -18.12 -1.28 -2.32
N LYS A 28 -17.64 -2.31 -3.04
CA LYS A 28 -18.21 -2.69 -4.34
C LYS A 28 -19.71 -3.00 -4.28
N LYS A 29 -20.17 -3.61 -3.17
CA LYS A 29 -21.56 -4.01 -3.00
C LYS A 29 -22.50 -2.84 -2.66
N TYR A 30 -22.02 -1.86 -1.88
CA TYR A 30 -22.89 -0.84 -1.29
C TYR A 30 -22.65 0.58 -1.83
N VAL A 31 -21.58 0.82 -2.56
CA VAL A 31 -21.26 2.12 -3.14
C VAL A 31 -21.37 2.03 -4.65
N ASP A 32 -22.46 2.54 -5.21
CA ASP A 32 -22.74 2.39 -6.64
C ASP A 32 -21.93 3.34 -7.52
N ARG A 33 -21.63 4.53 -7.01
CA ARG A 33 -20.93 5.56 -7.82
C ARG A 33 -19.44 5.31 -7.91
N PRO A 34 -18.87 5.17 -9.13
CA PRO A 34 -17.43 4.93 -9.34
C PRO A 34 -16.55 6.00 -8.70
N GLN A 35 -16.95 7.27 -8.77
CA GLN A 35 -16.22 8.38 -8.19
C GLN A 35 -16.04 8.22 -6.68
N TYR A 36 -17.10 7.89 -5.94
CA TYR A 36 -16.99 7.66 -4.49
C TYR A 36 -16.12 6.45 -4.14
N ARG A 37 -16.15 5.39 -4.96
CA ARG A 37 -15.24 4.26 -4.80
C ARG A 37 -13.79 4.70 -4.98
N HIS A 38 -13.52 5.53 -6.00
CA HIS A 38 -12.18 6.08 -6.25
C HIS A 38 -11.69 6.95 -5.08
N ASP A 39 -12.52 7.85 -4.58
CA ASP A 39 -12.21 8.71 -3.45
C ASP A 39 -11.93 7.91 -2.17
N LEU A 40 -12.72 6.87 -1.91
CA LEU A 40 -12.46 5.94 -0.79
C LEU A 40 -11.12 5.22 -0.95
N MET A 41 -10.77 4.80 -2.17
CA MET A 41 -9.47 4.18 -2.44
C MET A 41 -8.33 5.15 -2.13
N LEU A 42 -8.39 6.37 -2.62
CA LEU A 42 -7.34 7.38 -2.44
C LEU A 42 -7.21 7.84 -0.98
N HIS A 43 -8.33 8.17 -0.34
CA HIS A 43 -8.31 8.89 0.94
C HIS A 43 -8.40 7.97 2.15
N CYS A 44 -8.98 6.79 2.02
CA CYS A 44 -9.15 5.87 3.15
C CYS A 44 -8.19 4.69 3.10
N TYR A 45 -8.17 3.96 1.98
CA TYR A 45 -7.40 2.71 1.94
C TYR A 45 -5.93 2.93 1.73
N ARG A 46 -5.57 3.84 0.82
CA ARG A 46 -4.18 4.16 0.56
C ARG A 46 -3.50 4.82 1.76
N THR A 47 -4.16 5.76 2.43
CA THR A 47 -3.62 6.45 3.61
C THR A 47 -3.35 5.49 4.78
N THR A 48 -4.03 4.35 4.83
CA THR A 48 -3.75 3.31 5.81
C THR A 48 -2.29 2.83 5.75
N PHE A 49 -1.71 2.75 4.56
CA PHE A 49 -0.32 2.34 4.40
C PHE A 49 0.68 3.45 4.72
N THR A 50 0.28 4.72 4.66
CA THR A 50 1.16 5.85 5.01
C THR A 50 1.72 5.69 6.42
N HIS A 51 0.92 5.19 7.36
CA HIS A 51 1.40 4.93 8.72
C HIS A 51 2.53 3.88 8.72
N PHE A 52 2.39 2.79 7.98
CA PHE A 52 3.45 1.79 7.87
C PHE A 52 4.70 2.34 7.18
N LEU A 53 4.53 3.15 6.12
CA LEU A 53 5.66 3.78 5.43
C LEU A 53 6.45 4.75 6.33
N ARG A 54 5.76 5.41 7.28
CA ARG A 54 6.39 6.32 8.25
C ARG A 54 7.07 5.59 9.42
N THR A 55 6.62 4.39 9.75
CA THR A 55 7.04 3.70 10.98
C THR A 55 7.93 2.48 10.73
N LEU A 56 7.89 1.92 9.53
CA LEU A 56 8.71 0.77 9.15
C LEU A 56 9.83 1.19 8.19
N PRO A 57 11.03 0.65 8.38
CA PRO A 57 12.14 0.93 7.47
C PRO A 57 11.80 0.52 6.03
N PRO A 58 12.25 1.28 5.02
CA PRO A 58 11.93 1.02 3.61
C PRO A 58 12.29 -0.39 3.12
N PHE A 59 13.32 -1.02 3.68
CA PHE A 59 13.73 -2.37 3.28
C PHE A 59 12.66 -3.43 3.54
N ILE A 60 11.73 -3.21 4.48
CA ILE A 60 10.57 -4.10 4.72
C ILE A 60 9.66 -4.18 3.49
N PHE A 61 9.61 -3.12 2.68
CA PHE A 61 8.77 -3.02 1.49
C PHE A 61 9.49 -3.43 0.21
N GLN A 62 10.76 -3.79 0.29
CA GLN A 62 11.57 -4.25 -0.84
C GLN A 62 11.31 -5.73 -1.17
N GLN A 63 12.29 -6.39 -1.78
CA GLN A 63 12.16 -7.77 -2.20
C GLN A 63 12.05 -8.74 -1.02
N VAL A 64 10.95 -9.47 -1.00
CA VAL A 64 10.62 -10.45 0.04
C VAL A 64 10.10 -11.72 -0.63
N ASN A 65 10.38 -12.87 -0.06
CA ASN A 65 9.71 -14.10 -0.45
C ASN A 65 8.27 -14.10 0.10
N LEU A 66 7.35 -13.47 -0.64
CA LEU A 66 5.96 -13.32 -0.21
C LEU A 66 5.18 -14.64 -0.15
N GLN A 67 5.57 -15.66 -0.89
CA GLN A 67 4.86 -16.95 -0.89
C GLN A 67 4.80 -17.56 0.52
N GLN A 68 5.88 -17.47 1.29
CA GLN A 68 5.93 -17.99 2.66
C GLN A 68 5.00 -17.26 3.64
N PHE A 69 4.57 -16.03 3.32
CA PHE A 69 3.66 -15.25 4.16
C PHE A 69 2.21 -15.32 3.66
N VAL A 70 2.00 -15.28 2.34
CA VAL A 70 0.66 -15.22 1.73
C VAL A 70 -0.08 -16.53 1.89
N ALA A 71 0.59 -17.68 1.70
CA ALA A 71 -0.04 -18.99 1.81
C ALA A 71 -0.63 -19.26 3.22
N PRO A 72 0.13 -19.09 4.33
CA PRO A 72 -0.42 -19.24 5.66
C PRO A 72 -1.55 -18.25 5.98
N LEU A 73 -1.41 -17.00 5.54
CA LEU A 73 -2.45 -15.97 5.75
C LEU A 73 -3.75 -16.28 5.02
N ASN A 74 -3.69 -16.95 3.87
CA ASN A 74 -4.88 -17.36 3.13
C ASN A 74 -5.56 -18.60 3.74
N GLN A 75 -4.81 -19.44 4.47
CA GLN A 75 -5.36 -20.58 5.19
C GLN A 75 -6.03 -20.18 6.51
N THR A 76 -5.63 -19.06 7.12
CA THR A 76 -6.28 -18.59 8.34
C THR A 76 -7.69 -18.09 8.01
N GLY A 77 -8.69 -18.74 8.61
CA GLY A 77 -10.10 -18.38 8.47
C GLY A 77 -10.31 -16.89 8.74
N ASN A 78 -11.02 -16.23 7.81
CA ASN A 78 -11.37 -14.83 7.92
C ASN A 78 -12.89 -14.73 7.81
N PRO A 79 -13.59 -13.97 8.69
CA PRO A 79 -15.05 -13.81 8.63
C PRO A 79 -15.59 -13.31 7.28
N HIS A 80 -14.71 -12.88 6.37
CA HIS A 80 -15.07 -12.35 5.06
C HIS A 80 -14.65 -13.23 3.87
N ASN A 81 -14.14 -14.43 4.10
CA ASN A 81 -13.59 -15.32 3.05
C ASN A 81 -12.62 -14.61 2.09
N THR A 82 -11.88 -13.63 2.61
CA THR A 82 -10.99 -12.80 1.83
C THR A 82 -9.64 -13.48 1.68
N THR A 83 -9.13 -13.55 0.48
CA THR A 83 -7.78 -14.05 0.18
C THR A 83 -6.89 -12.94 -0.35
N LEU A 84 -5.62 -12.99 0.01
CA LEU A 84 -4.59 -12.17 -0.63
C LEU A 84 -4.37 -12.66 -2.07
N PRO A 85 -4.06 -11.77 -3.02
CA PRO A 85 -3.75 -12.15 -4.40
C PRO A 85 -2.63 -13.19 -4.46
N ARG A 86 -2.69 -14.05 -5.46
CA ARG A 86 -1.66 -15.07 -5.68
C ARG A 86 -0.33 -14.42 -6.02
N VAL A 87 0.74 -14.93 -5.47
CA VAL A 87 2.12 -14.54 -5.77
C VAL A 87 2.70 -15.56 -6.75
N GLU A 88 3.03 -15.11 -7.95
CA GLU A 88 3.58 -15.98 -8.99
C GLU A 88 5.08 -16.15 -8.86
N ASN A 89 5.79 -15.09 -8.50
CA ASN A 89 7.24 -15.09 -8.36
C ASN A 89 7.66 -15.30 -6.90
N ALA A 90 8.72 -16.06 -6.69
CA ALA A 90 9.23 -16.35 -5.35
C ALA A 90 9.68 -15.09 -4.60
N SER A 91 10.30 -14.12 -5.30
CA SER A 91 10.75 -12.86 -4.72
C SER A 91 10.05 -11.70 -5.39
N VAL A 92 9.28 -10.94 -4.64
CA VAL A 92 8.50 -9.78 -5.12
C VAL A 92 8.70 -8.61 -4.16
N CYS A 93 8.74 -7.40 -4.70
CA CYS A 93 8.71 -6.19 -3.89
C CYS A 93 7.32 -6.08 -3.23
N LEU A 94 7.29 -6.02 -1.89
CA LEU A 94 6.03 -5.93 -1.14
C LEU A 94 5.24 -4.65 -1.49
N ALA A 95 5.94 -3.54 -1.73
CA ALA A 95 5.28 -2.31 -2.17
C ALA A 95 4.61 -2.50 -3.53
N ASP A 96 5.32 -3.07 -4.51
CA ASP A 96 4.77 -3.32 -5.85
C ASP A 96 3.58 -4.30 -5.81
N TYR A 97 3.64 -5.31 -4.97
CA TYR A 97 2.54 -6.27 -4.79
C TYR A 97 1.25 -5.60 -4.33
N ILE A 98 1.35 -4.68 -3.36
CA ILE A 98 0.20 -3.91 -2.87
C ILE A 98 -0.23 -2.88 -3.92
N ASP A 99 0.71 -2.13 -4.50
CA ASP A 99 0.45 -1.10 -5.50
C ASP A 99 -0.25 -1.66 -6.74
N ASN A 100 0.19 -2.81 -7.25
CA ASN A 100 -0.43 -3.46 -8.40
C ASN A 100 -1.89 -3.81 -8.14
N TRP A 101 -2.22 -4.34 -6.96
CA TRP A 101 -3.61 -4.62 -6.61
C TRP A 101 -4.43 -3.33 -6.51
N MET A 102 -3.90 -2.32 -5.83
CA MET A 102 -4.60 -1.04 -5.63
C MET A 102 -4.82 -0.31 -6.96
N GLN A 103 -3.83 -0.34 -7.84
CA GLN A 103 -3.93 0.24 -9.19
C GLN A 103 -4.97 -0.52 -10.04
N HIS A 104 -4.94 -1.85 -10.01
CA HIS A 104 -5.94 -2.69 -10.70
C HIS A 104 -7.36 -2.33 -10.27
N ILE A 105 -7.59 -2.24 -8.97
CA ILE A 105 -8.91 -1.88 -8.42
C ILE A 105 -9.28 -0.44 -8.77
N GLY A 106 -8.33 0.49 -8.67
CA GLY A 106 -8.55 1.90 -9.01
C GLY A 106 -8.99 2.07 -10.47
N ILE A 107 -8.28 1.44 -11.40
CA ILE A 107 -8.61 1.49 -12.84
C ILE A 107 -9.96 0.81 -13.11
N THR A 108 -10.21 -0.38 -12.56
CA THR A 108 -11.48 -1.09 -12.78
C THR A 108 -12.67 -0.34 -12.18
N THR A 109 -12.45 0.51 -11.18
CA THR A 109 -13.49 1.37 -10.60
C THR A 109 -13.96 2.43 -11.58
N THR A 110 -13.13 2.84 -12.53
CA THR A 110 -13.54 3.79 -13.59
C THR A 110 -14.37 3.15 -14.71
N GLY A 111 -14.64 1.84 -14.63
CA GLY A 111 -15.35 1.08 -15.66
C GLY A 111 -14.43 0.50 -16.74
N LEU A 112 -13.14 0.76 -16.68
CA LEU A 112 -12.17 0.20 -17.62
C LEU A 112 -11.76 -1.23 -17.21
N GLN A 113 -11.51 -2.07 -18.19
CA GLN A 113 -10.88 -3.38 -17.96
C GLN A 113 -9.37 -3.17 -17.87
N TYR A 114 -8.77 -3.58 -16.74
CA TYR A 114 -7.35 -3.36 -16.45
C TYR A 114 -6.42 -3.87 -17.57
N ASP A 115 -6.72 -5.04 -18.11
CA ASP A 115 -5.89 -5.68 -19.15
C ASP A 115 -5.94 -4.94 -20.50
N ASN A 116 -6.98 -4.16 -20.74
CA ASN A 116 -7.15 -3.35 -21.95
C ASN A 116 -6.54 -1.96 -21.83
N VAL A 117 -6.06 -1.58 -20.65
CA VAL A 117 -5.42 -0.28 -20.43
C VAL A 117 -3.95 -0.36 -20.78
N SER A 118 -3.47 0.55 -21.63
CA SER A 118 -2.05 0.62 -22.00
C SER A 118 -1.14 0.83 -20.80
N ILE A 119 0.12 0.44 -20.92
CA ILE A 119 1.13 0.67 -19.86
C ILE A 119 1.26 2.16 -19.58
N ASP A 120 1.26 3.00 -20.60
CA ASP A 120 1.37 4.46 -20.46
C ASP A 120 0.20 5.05 -19.69
N ASP A 121 -1.02 4.58 -19.93
CA ASP A 121 -2.20 5.04 -19.19
C ASP A 121 -2.19 4.55 -17.74
N ARG A 122 -1.68 3.36 -17.48
CA ARG A 122 -1.45 2.87 -16.10
C ARG A 122 -0.43 3.75 -15.37
N ILE A 123 0.63 4.18 -16.04
CA ILE A 123 1.62 5.12 -15.50
C ILE A 123 0.96 6.48 -15.25
N ARG A 124 0.18 7.00 -16.20
CA ARG A 124 -0.57 8.26 -16.02
C ARG A 124 -1.54 8.20 -14.84
N TYR A 125 -2.12 7.05 -14.55
CA TYR A 125 -2.98 6.86 -13.39
C TYR A 125 -2.25 7.22 -12.08
N THR A 126 -0.94 7.04 -12.02
CA THR A 126 -0.11 7.36 -10.85
C THR A 126 0.32 8.83 -10.77
N TYR A 127 0.15 9.61 -11.83
CA TYR A 127 0.56 11.02 -11.85
C TYR A 127 -0.33 11.88 -10.95
N PRO A 128 0.23 12.95 -10.37
CA PRO A 128 -0.56 13.96 -9.67
C PRO A 128 -1.65 14.55 -10.58
N VAL A 129 -2.80 14.90 -9.98
CA VAL A 129 -3.94 15.48 -10.72
C VAL A 129 -3.53 16.73 -11.51
N ARG A 130 -2.64 17.57 -10.96
CA ARG A 130 -2.08 18.75 -11.65
C ARG A 130 -1.32 18.44 -12.95
N HIS A 131 -0.92 17.19 -13.15
CA HIS A 131 -0.24 16.71 -14.36
C HIS A 131 -1.14 15.81 -15.22
N GLY A 132 -2.46 15.89 -15.02
CA GLY A 132 -3.43 15.12 -15.80
C GLY A 132 -3.58 13.66 -15.38
N GLY A 133 -3.08 13.29 -14.19
CA GLY A 133 -3.25 11.95 -13.62
C GLY A 133 -4.41 11.87 -12.64
N PHE A 134 -4.58 10.70 -12.02
CA PHE A 134 -5.62 10.44 -11.02
C PHE A 134 -5.14 10.61 -9.57
N GLY A 135 -3.91 11.04 -9.36
CA GLY A 135 -3.34 11.28 -8.02
C GLY A 135 -2.99 10.01 -7.25
N PHE A 136 -2.95 8.86 -7.91
CA PHE A 136 -2.61 7.59 -7.30
C PHE A 136 -1.08 7.44 -7.18
N SER A 137 -0.45 8.03 -6.19
CA SER A 137 0.97 7.79 -5.97
C SER A 137 1.21 6.43 -5.31
N THR A 138 2.23 5.73 -5.77
CA THR A 138 2.58 4.37 -5.34
C THR A 138 3.27 4.37 -3.97
N LEU A 139 3.14 3.27 -3.22
CA LEU A 139 3.87 3.05 -1.96
C LEU A 139 5.38 3.05 -2.22
N ARG A 140 5.79 2.43 -3.34
CA ARG A 140 7.19 2.39 -3.75
C ARG A 140 7.81 3.79 -3.87
N ASN A 141 7.10 4.74 -4.46
CA ASN A 141 7.60 6.11 -4.61
C ASN A 141 7.59 6.90 -3.30
N GLN A 142 6.79 6.50 -2.33
CA GLN A 142 6.62 7.21 -1.07
C GLN A 142 7.47 6.67 0.08
N MET A 143 7.87 5.38 0.04
CA MET A 143 8.43 4.70 1.21
C MET A 143 9.66 5.39 1.81
N TYR A 144 10.58 5.88 0.98
CA TYR A 144 11.78 6.55 1.48
C TYR A 144 11.48 7.93 2.06
N GLY A 145 10.72 8.75 1.32
CA GLY A 145 10.38 10.10 1.76
C GLY A 145 9.51 10.11 3.03
N ALA A 146 8.53 9.22 3.11
CA ALA A 146 7.65 9.11 4.27
C ALA A 146 8.43 8.68 5.54
N TYR A 147 9.33 7.70 5.40
CA TYR A 147 10.17 7.24 6.50
C TYR A 147 11.16 8.32 6.95
N ALA A 148 11.87 8.97 6.01
CA ALA A 148 12.81 10.04 6.31
C ALA A 148 12.12 11.22 7.01
N ALA A 149 10.96 11.64 6.52
CA ALA A 149 10.18 12.72 7.15
C ALA A 149 9.81 12.38 8.60
N SER A 150 9.32 11.15 8.85
CA SER A 150 8.97 10.71 10.20
C SER A 150 10.19 10.62 11.12
N TYR A 151 11.32 10.20 10.59
CA TYR A 151 12.58 10.15 11.34
C TYR A 151 13.03 11.55 11.75
N LEU A 152 13.00 12.51 10.83
CA LEU A 152 13.35 13.91 11.11
C LEU A 152 12.38 14.55 12.11
N GLU A 153 11.07 14.29 11.97
CA GLU A 153 10.06 14.75 12.95
C GLU A 153 10.32 14.20 14.36
N ALA A 154 10.84 12.97 14.48
CA ALA A 154 11.18 12.38 15.77
C ALA A 154 12.49 12.95 16.38
N LEU A 155 13.45 13.34 15.55
CA LEU A 155 14.71 13.93 15.99
C LEU A 155 14.52 15.35 16.55
N TYR A 156 13.61 16.13 15.94
CA TYR A 156 13.39 17.51 16.36
C TYR A 156 12.94 17.66 17.82
N PRO A 157 11.93 16.92 18.31
CA PRO A 157 11.56 16.95 19.73
C PRO A 157 12.64 16.38 20.68
N ALA A 158 13.53 15.52 20.15
CA ALA A 158 14.65 14.98 20.92
C ALA A 158 15.82 15.99 21.09
N GLY A 159 15.69 17.22 20.58
CA GLY A 159 16.73 18.25 20.66
C GLY A 159 17.91 18.02 19.74
N LEU A 160 17.76 17.15 18.74
CA LEU A 160 18.80 16.92 17.75
C LEU A 160 18.54 17.81 16.53
N THR A 161 19.50 18.66 16.21
CA THR A 161 19.49 19.46 14.97
C THR A 161 19.99 18.66 13.80
N HIS A 162 19.83 19.20 12.59
CA HIS A 162 20.38 18.64 11.35
C HIS A 162 21.90 18.39 11.38
N GLU A 163 22.62 19.06 12.28
CA GLU A 163 24.06 18.95 12.44
C GLU A 163 24.47 17.99 13.57
N GLY A 164 23.51 17.28 14.16
CA GLY A 164 23.79 16.35 15.25
C GLY A 164 24.16 17.02 16.57
N ASN A 165 24.08 18.34 16.66
CA ASN A 165 24.31 19.08 17.89
C ASN A 165 23.03 19.10 18.73
N MET A 166 23.15 18.82 20.02
CA MET A 166 22.08 19.08 20.98
C MET A 166 21.89 20.59 21.11
N ILE A 167 20.66 21.04 21.08
CA ILE A 167 20.26 22.41 21.41
C ILE A 167 20.23 22.52 22.93
#